data_d35955c440b0aabbfe62574b6160cceb
#
_entry.id   d35955c440b0aabbfe62574b6160cceb
#
_cell.length_a   1.000
_cell.length_b   1.000
_cell.length_c   1.000
_cell.angle_alpha   90.00
_cell.angle_beta   90.00
_cell.angle_gamma   90.00
#
_symmetry.space_group_name_H-M   'P 1'
#
loop_
_entity.id
_entity.type
_entity.pdbx_description
1 polymer ?
#
loop_
_entity_poly.entity_id
_entity_poly.type
_entity_poly.pdbx_seq_one_letter_code
_entity_poly.pdbx_strand_id
1 'polypeptide(L)'
;MASYDVIVIGSGPGGYVAAIRCAQLGLKTACVEGRETLGGTCLNVGCIPSKALLHASHMLHEAEHNFAKMGLNAKSPTVDWSQMQTYKTETIEGNTKGIEFLFKKNKIDWLKGWGSIPEAGVVKVGDESHQAKNIIIASGSTPSNLPGIEIDEKTVVSSTGALSLAKIPKKLVVIGAGVIGLELGSVYARLGSDVTVVEFLNAITPGMDAEVQKTFQRILKKQGLKFIMGAAVSGVEKLKTKAKVNYTLRKDDSAHQIDADTVLVATGRKPFTDGLGLADLGIEISERGQIKTDSHWQTNISGIYAIGDAIDGPMLAHKAEDEGMAAAEVIAGKHGHVNYDVIPGVIYTHPEVANVGQTEAQLKEQGHAYKVGKFSFMGNGRAKANFAGDGFVKLLADAQTDRILGAHIIGPSAGDLIHEICVAMEFGASAEDLALTCHAHPTYSEAVREAALACGDGAIHA
;
A
#
# COMPACT_ATOMS: atom_id res chain seq x y z
N MET A 1 -35.15 16.65 1.43
CA MET A 1 -34.17 16.04 0.49
C MET A 1 -33.21 17.12 0.07
N ALA A 2 -31.90 17.02 0.44
CA ALA A 2 -30.89 17.95 -0.02
C ALA A 2 -30.48 17.62 -1.46
N SER A 3 -30.01 18.62 -2.23
CA SER A 3 -29.54 18.43 -3.61
C SER A 3 -28.09 18.88 -3.73
N TYR A 4 -27.28 18.08 -4.41
CA TYR A 4 -25.86 18.25 -4.65
C TYR A 4 -25.50 18.11 -6.13
N ASP A 5 -24.41 18.74 -6.56
CA ASP A 5 -23.84 18.47 -7.88
C ASP A 5 -23.09 17.14 -7.87
N VAL A 6 -22.42 16.81 -6.73
CA VAL A 6 -21.70 15.55 -6.55
C VAL A 6 -21.91 15.02 -5.13
N ILE A 7 -22.20 13.72 -5.02
CA ILE A 7 -22.10 12.98 -3.75
C ILE A 7 -21.01 11.90 -3.93
N VAL A 8 -20.02 11.90 -3.03
CA VAL A 8 -18.97 10.89 -2.97
C VAL A 8 -19.32 9.87 -1.88
N ILE A 9 -19.31 8.57 -2.20
CA ILE A 9 -19.60 7.50 -1.24
C ILE A 9 -18.28 6.86 -0.79
N GLY A 10 -17.90 7.13 0.45
CA GLY A 10 -16.63 6.73 1.07
C GLY A 10 -15.64 7.89 1.16
N SER A 11 -15.06 8.11 2.34
CA SER A 11 -14.10 9.18 2.62
C SER A 11 -12.65 8.66 2.72
N GLY A 12 -12.34 7.51 2.11
CA GLY A 12 -10.97 7.06 1.94
C GLY A 12 -10.15 8.03 1.08
N PRO A 13 -8.84 7.76 0.82
CA PRO A 13 -7.97 8.66 0.07
C PRO A 13 -8.58 9.16 -1.23
N GLY A 14 -9.07 8.29 -2.10
CA GLY A 14 -9.74 8.70 -3.32
C GLY A 14 -10.99 9.54 -3.08
N GLY A 15 -11.79 9.17 -2.07
CA GLY A 15 -13.07 9.84 -1.80
C GLY A 15 -12.93 11.24 -1.22
N TYR A 16 -12.07 11.44 -0.19
CA TYR A 16 -11.91 12.77 0.37
C TYR A 16 -11.21 13.72 -0.61
N VAL A 17 -10.24 13.22 -1.40
CA VAL A 17 -9.57 14.00 -2.44
C VAL A 17 -10.56 14.39 -3.54
N ALA A 18 -11.36 13.45 -4.04
CA ALA A 18 -12.40 13.72 -5.03
C ALA A 18 -13.40 14.79 -4.52
N ALA A 19 -13.86 14.64 -3.26
CA ALA A 19 -14.80 15.59 -2.68
C ALA A 19 -14.21 17.01 -2.56
N ILE A 20 -12.95 17.12 -2.11
CA ILE A 20 -12.25 18.41 -2.04
C ILE A 20 -12.07 19.00 -3.43
N ARG A 21 -11.65 18.19 -4.41
CA ARG A 21 -11.44 18.66 -5.78
C ARG A 21 -12.74 19.13 -6.44
N CYS A 22 -13.84 18.40 -6.29
CA CYS A 22 -15.16 18.80 -6.73
C CYS A 22 -15.56 20.18 -6.15
N ALA A 23 -15.38 20.36 -4.84
CA ALA A 23 -15.70 21.63 -4.16
C ALA A 23 -14.80 22.79 -4.65
N GLN A 24 -13.50 22.54 -4.87
CA GLN A 24 -12.58 23.53 -5.46
C GLN A 24 -12.97 23.96 -6.88
N LEU A 25 -13.60 23.06 -7.63
CA LEU A 25 -14.13 23.32 -8.97
C LEU A 25 -15.51 23.99 -8.97
N GLY A 26 -16.03 24.36 -7.79
CA GLY A 26 -17.29 25.08 -7.62
C GLY A 26 -18.53 24.21 -7.57
N LEU A 27 -18.38 22.89 -7.48
CA LEU A 27 -19.48 21.94 -7.38
C LEU A 27 -19.96 21.82 -5.93
N LYS A 28 -21.28 21.87 -5.70
CA LYS A 28 -21.87 21.64 -4.38
C LYS A 28 -21.70 20.15 -4.05
N THR A 29 -20.89 19.85 -3.06
CA THR A 29 -20.41 18.50 -2.79
C THR A 29 -20.79 18.00 -1.40
N ALA A 30 -21.16 16.73 -1.30
CA ALA A 30 -21.24 15.98 -0.04
C ALA A 30 -20.39 14.71 -0.12
N CYS A 31 -19.96 14.23 1.04
CA CYS A 31 -19.25 12.96 1.19
C CYS A 31 -19.92 12.10 2.25
N VAL A 32 -20.22 10.85 1.90
CA VAL A 32 -20.82 9.86 2.79
C VAL A 32 -19.72 9.03 3.43
N GLU A 33 -19.76 8.86 4.76
CA GLU A 33 -18.83 7.97 5.47
C GLU A 33 -19.56 7.18 6.56
N GLY A 34 -19.41 5.85 6.50
CA GLY A 34 -20.03 4.93 7.45
C GLY A 34 -19.31 4.78 8.77
N ARG A 35 -18.05 5.22 8.87
CA ARG A 35 -17.25 5.24 10.10
C ARG A 35 -17.50 6.53 10.88
N GLU A 36 -17.13 6.53 12.15
CA GLU A 36 -17.21 7.71 13.01
C GLU A 36 -16.20 8.81 12.63
N THR A 37 -15.19 8.48 11.83
CA THR A 37 -14.11 9.39 11.40
C THR A 37 -13.89 9.30 9.90
N LEU A 38 -13.49 10.40 9.30
CA LEU A 38 -13.09 10.48 7.89
C LEU A 38 -11.74 9.78 7.63
N GLY A 39 -11.40 9.58 6.36
CA GLY A 39 -10.12 9.01 5.93
C GLY A 39 -10.14 7.52 5.59
N GLY A 40 -11.30 6.87 5.73
CA GLY A 40 -11.53 5.47 5.33
C GLY A 40 -10.54 4.48 5.97
N THR A 41 -10.28 3.39 5.26
CA THR A 41 -9.36 2.32 5.71
C THR A 41 -7.93 2.83 5.90
N CYS A 42 -7.40 3.61 4.97
CA CYS A 42 -6.01 4.04 4.98
C CYS A 42 -5.63 4.78 6.27
N LEU A 43 -6.41 5.78 6.67
CA LEU A 43 -6.08 6.58 7.84
C LEU A 43 -6.41 5.88 9.15
N ASN A 44 -7.50 5.12 9.19
CA ASN A 44 -8.01 4.57 10.44
C ASN A 44 -7.43 3.20 10.80
N VAL A 45 -7.29 2.30 9.82
CA VAL A 45 -6.93 0.89 10.05
C VAL A 45 -6.01 0.32 8.96
N GLY A 46 -5.23 1.17 8.30
CA GLY A 46 -4.36 0.79 7.18
C GLY A 46 -3.01 1.49 7.20
N CYS A 47 -2.79 2.39 6.23
CA CYS A 47 -1.48 3.01 5.97
C CYS A 47 -0.92 3.78 7.17
N ILE A 48 -1.70 4.71 7.72
CA ILE A 48 -1.19 5.59 8.79
C ILE A 48 -0.84 4.82 10.07
N PRO A 49 -1.73 3.99 10.65
CA PRO A 49 -1.38 3.22 11.85
C PRO A 49 -0.23 2.23 11.61
N SER A 50 -0.12 1.62 10.43
CA SER A 50 1.00 0.71 10.14
C SER A 50 2.33 1.45 10.06
N LYS A 51 2.37 2.65 9.45
CA LYS A 51 3.58 3.48 9.35
C LYS A 51 4.01 4.02 10.71
N ALA A 52 3.07 4.38 11.58
CA ALA A 52 3.37 4.75 12.97
C ALA A 52 4.07 3.60 13.72
N LEU A 53 3.54 2.37 13.62
CA LEU A 53 4.14 1.20 14.26
C LEU A 53 5.48 0.79 13.62
N LEU A 54 5.59 0.86 12.28
CA LEU A 54 6.84 0.61 11.56
C LEU A 54 7.94 1.57 12.01
N HIS A 55 7.64 2.86 12.11
CA HIS A 55 8.57 3.88 12.58
C HIS A 55 9.01 3.61 14.02
N ALA A 56 8.06 3.44 14.94
CA ALA A 56 8.37 3.23 16.36
C ALA A 56 9.19 1.93 16.58
N SER A 57 8.83 0.84 15.90
CA SER A 57 9.57 -0.43 15.99
C SER A 57 10.96 -0.33 15.35
N HIS A 58 11.13 0.50 14.31
CA HIS A 58 12.44 0.76 13.71
C HIS A 58 13.35 1.55 14.65
N MET A 59 12.83 2.57 15.35
CA MET A 59 13.60 3.31 16.36
C MET A 59 14.11 2.41 17.48
N LEU A 60 13.32 1.43 17.91
CA LEU A 60 13.77 0.41 18.86
C LEU A 60 14.94 -0.39 18.29
N HIS A 61 14.81 -0.88 17.07
CA HIS A 61 15.86 -1.63 16.39
C HIS A 61 17.16 -0.84 16.25
N GLU A 62 17.09 0.45 15.87
CA GLU A 62 18.25 1.34 15.78
C GLU A 62 18.92 1.52 17.15
N ALA A 63 18.13 1.72 18.21
CA ALA A 63 18.68 1.86 19.56
C ALA A 63 19.39 0.58 20.04
N GLU A 64 18.88 -0.59 19.72
CA GLU A 64 19.47 -1.88 20.11
C GLU A 64 20.72 -2.25 19.30
N HIS A 65 20.81 -1.89 18.02
CA HIS A 65 21.82 -2.42 17.12
C HIS A 65 22.88 -1.40 16.66
N ASN A 66 22.51 -0.11 16.61
CA ASN A 66 23.36 0.91 15.98
C ASN A 66 23.82 2.01 16.94
N PHE A 67 23.08 2.34 18.00
CA PHE A 67 23.45 3.43 18.92
C PHE A 67 24.83 3.25 19.54
N ALA A 68 25.16 2.07 20.03
CA ALA A 68 26.48 1.79 20.60
C ALA A 68 27.61 1.99 19.60
N LYS A 69 27.39 1.65 18.31
CA LYS A 69 28.37 1.86 17.22
C LYS A 69 28.61 3.34 16.93
N MET A 70 27.60 4.19 17.19
CA MET A 70 27.70 5.65 17.05
C MET A 70 28.25 6.34 18.32
N GLY A 71 28.57 5.58 19.37
CA GLY A 71 29.00 6.13 20.65
C GLY A 71 27.84 6.62 21.54
N LEU A 72 26.59 6.28 21.20
CA LEU A 72 25.42 6.62 21.99
C LEU A 72 25.11 5.52 23.01
N ASN A 73 25.35 5.81 24.29
CA ASN A 73 25.09 4.88 25.38
C ASN A 73 23.66 5.00 25.86
N ALA A 74 22.76 4.23 25.26
CA ALA A 74 21.40 4.04 25.77
C ALA A 74 21.34 2.75 26.61
N LYS A 75 20.71 2.78 27.79
CA LYS A 75 20.31 1.54 28.45
C LYS A 75 19.37 0.78 27.51
N SER A 76 19.38 -0.56 27.56
CA SER A 76 18.51 -1.39 26.73
C SER A 76 17.09 -0.83 26.72
N PRO A 77 16.59 -0.35 25.58
CA PRO A 77 15.27 0.23 25.52
C PRO A 77 14.21 -0.84 25.80
N THR A 78 13.18 -0.48 26.51
CA THR A 78 12.02 -1.35 26.78
C THR A 78 10.80 -0.84 26.06
N VAL A 79 9.92 -1.75 25.66
CA VAL A 79 8.69 -1.40 24.95
C VAL A 79 7.55 -1.23 25.95
N ASP A 80 6.97 -0.04 26.00
CA ASP A 80 5.64 0.18 26.56
C ASP A 80 4.63 0.09 25.40
N TRP A 81 4.01 -1.10 25.27
CA TRP A 81 3.06 -1.37 24.20
C TRP A 81 1.82 -0.48 24.30
N SER A 82 1.35 -0.16 25.51
CA SER A 82 0.20 0.73 25.70
C SER A 82 0.49 2.14 25.18
N GLN A 83 1.67 2.67 25.53
CA GLN A 83 2.08 4.00 25.04
C GLN A 83 2.33 4.01 23.53
N MET A 84 2.87 2.92 22.95
CA MET A 84 3.02 2.79 21.49
C MET A 84 1.66 2.77 20.76
N GLN A 85 0.65 2.12 21.35
CA GLN A 85 -0.71 2.15 20.84
C GLN A 85 -1.35 3.54 20.96
N THR A 86 -1.07 4.27 22.05
CA THR A 86 -1.49 5.67 22.22
C THR A 86 -0.88 6.56 21.15
N TYR A 87 0.44 6.50 20.92
CA TYR A 87 1.13 7.22 19.86
C TYR A 87 0.51 6.96 18.47
N LYS A 88 0.24 5.69 18.14
CA LYS A 88 -0.45 5.31 16.91
C LYS A 88 -1.83 5.98 16.82
N THR A 89 -2.61 5.95 17.89
CA THR A 89 -3.97 6.51 17.93
C THR A 89 -3.95 8.04 17.78
N GLU A 90 -3.07 8.73 18.46
CA GLU A 90 -2.87 10.18 18.32
C GLU A 90 -2.48 10.57 16.88
N THR A 91 -1.65 9.74 16.23
CA THR A 91 -1.29 9.94 14.81
C THR A 91 -2.52 9.81 13.90
N ILE A 92 -3.38 8.81 14.13
CA ILE A 92 -4.65 8.65 13.40
C ILE A 92 -5.54 9.86 13.62
N GLU A 93 -5.78 10.26 14.87
CA GLU A 93 -6.64 11.38 15.23
C GLU A 93 -6.18 12.70 14.60
N GLY A 94 -4.87 12.96 14.59
CA GLY A 94 -4.30 14.14 13.94
C GLY A 94 -4.65 14.20 12.45
N ASN A 95 -4.52 13.07 11.75
CA ASN A 95 -4.83 12.99 10.32
C ASN A 95 -6.34 13.08 10.04
N THR A 96 -7.18 12.37 10.79
CA THR A 96 -8.64 12.39 10.56
C THR A 96 -9.25 13.75 10.85
N LYS A 97 -8.83 14.44 11.93
CA LYS A 97 -9.21 15.83 12.23
C LYS A 97 -8.74 16.79 11.13
N GLY A 98 -7.60 16.52 10.48
CA GLY A 98 -7.12 17.26 9.33
C GLY A 98 -8.11 17.23 8.17
N ILE A 99 -8.67 16.06 7.85
CA ILE A 99 -9.68 15.94 6.79
C ILE A 99 -10.99 16.65 7.18
N GLU A 100 -11.44 16.54 8.43
CA GLU A 100 -12.59 17.28 8.91
C GLU A 100 -12.42 18.79 8.73
N PHE A 101 -11.24 19.31 9.05
CA PHE A 101 -10.90 20.71 8.82
C PHE A 101 -10.97 21.06 7.32
N LEU A 102 -10.43 20.21 6.44
CA LEU A 102 -10.46 20.42 4.99
C LEU A 102 -11.89 20.40 4.44
N PHE A 103 -12.75 19.51 4.93
CA PHE A 103 -14.15 19.46 4.55
C PHE A 103 -14.87 20.77 4.95
N LYS A 104 -14.67 21.23 6.18
CA LYS A 104 -15.24 22.49 6.65
C LYS A 104 -14.73 23.66 5.84
N LYS A 105 -13.42 23.74 5.55
CA LYS A 105 -12.79 24.79 4.74
C LYS A 105 -13.39 24.87 3.33
N ASN A 106 -13.66 23.71 2.71
CA ASN A 106 -14.18 23.61 1.35
C ASN A 106 -15.72 23.52 1.31
N LYS A 107 -16.41 23.66 2.45
CA LYS A 107 -17.90 23.61 2.56
C LYS A 107 -18.48 22.30 2.02
N ILE A 108 -17.82 21.19 2.32
CA ILE A 108 -18.28 19.85 1.96
C ILE A 108 -19.14 19.33 3.10
N ASP A 109 -20.35 18.89 2.80
CA ASP A 109 -21.23 18.27 3.78
C ASP A 109 -20.78 16.83 4.06
N TRP A 110 -20.57 16.51 5.34
CA TRP A 110 -20.32 15.14 5.76
C TRP A 110 -21.62 14.45 6.15
N LEU A 111 -22.06 13.51 5.31
CA LEU A 111 -23.25 12.67 5.55
C LEU A 111 -22.81 11.40 6.29
N LYS A 112 -23.13 11.31 7.58
CA LYS A 112 -22.70 10.21 8.46
C LYS A 112 -23.60 9.00 8.28
N GLY A 113 -23.04 7.87 7.92
CA GLY A 113 -23.71 6.60 7.75
C GLY A 113 -23.28 5.85 6.50
N TRP A 114 -23.79 4.65 6.33
CA TRP A 114 -23.55 3.84 5.14
C TRP A 114 -24.43 4.31 3.99
N GLY A 115 -23.81 4.57 2.85
CA GLY A 115 -24.50 5.03 1.64
C GLY A 115 -24.92 3.87 0.76
N SER A 116 -26.10 4.02 0.10
CA SER A 116 -26.55 3.16 -0.98
C SER A 116 -27.15 3.99 -2.11
N ILE A 117 -27.28 3.41 -3.29
CA ILE A 117 -27.81 4.07 -4.48
C ILE A 117 -29.08 3.30 -4.90
N PRO A 118 -30.28 3.70 -4.42
CA PRO A 118 -31.52 2.99 -4.74
C PRO A 118 -31.97 3.21 -6.19
N GLU A 119 -31.65 4.36 -6.77
CA GLU A 119 -31.90 4.73 -8.16
C GLU A 119 -30.85 5.74 -8.65
N ALA A 120 -30.70 5.87 -9.96
CA ALA A 120 -29.77 6.83 -10.53
C ALA A 120 -30.08 8.26 -10.07
N GLY A 121 -29.06 8.98 -9.61
CA GLY A 121 -29.19 10.35 -9.08
C GLY A 121 -29.68 10.44 -7.64
N VAL A 122 -29.84 9.32 -6.92
CA VAL A 122 -30.25 9.30 -5.50
C VAL A 122 -29.27 8.54 -4.66
N VAL A 123 -28.78 9.14 -3.58
CA VAL A 123 -28.00 8.48 -2.54
C VAL A 123 -28.79 8.44 -1.25
N LYS A 124 -28.94 7.25 -0.67
CA LYS A 124 -29.62 7.04 0.61
C LYS A 124 -28.57 6.80 1.70
N VAL A 125 -28.70 7.50 2.82
CA VAL A 125 -27.85 7.37 4.01
C VAL A 125 -28.76 7.19 5.24
N GLY A 126 -28.79 6.02 5.82
CA GLY A 126 -29.79 5.66 6.82
C GLY A 126 -31.21 5.78 6.25
N ASP A 127 -32.04 6.62 6.87
CA ASP A 127 -33.41 6.88 6.41
C ASP A 127 -33.53 8.12 5.50
N GLU A 128 -32.45 8.87 5.30
CA GLU A 128 -32.44 10.09 4.51
C GLU A 128 -32.03 9.80 3.05
N SER A 129 -32.71 10.45 2.11
CA SER A 129 -32.37 10.41 0.68
C SER A 129 -31.91 11.79 0.20
N HIS A 130 -30.88 11.81 -0.62
CA HIS A 130 -30.26 13.00 -1.17
C HIS A 130 -30.18 12.90 -2.70
N GLN A 131 -30.45 14.01 -3.39
CA GLN A 131 -30.34 14.09 -4.84
C GLN A 131 -28.91 14.46 -5.23
N ALA A 132 -28.36 13.81 -6.24
CA ALA A 132 -27.03 14.10 -6.80
C ALA A 132 -27.07 14.07 -8.32
N LYS A 133 -26.52 15.10 -8.98
CA LYS A 133 -26.34 15.06 -10.45
C LYS A 133 -25.30 14.00 -10.84
N ASN A 134 -24.27 13.84 -10.02
CA ASN A 134 -23.21 12.84 -10.19
C ASN A 134 -22.93 12.14 -8.85
N ILE A 135 -22.61 10.86 -8.92
CA ILE A 135 -22.23 10.04 -7.76
C ILE A 135 -20.85 9.45 -8.03
N ILE A 136 -19.93 9.58 -7.08
CA ILE A 136 -18.61 8.92 -7.14
C ILE A 136 -18.58 7.81 -6.09
N ILE A 137 -18.45 6.56 -6.52
CA ILE A 137 -18.29 5.39 -5.65
C ILE A 137 -16.79 5.27 -5.32
N ALA A 138 -16.44 5.58 -4.07
CA ALA A 138 -15.09 5.48 -3.50
C ALA A 138 -15.07 4.57 -2.27
N SER A 139 -15.85 3.49 -2.32
CA SER A 139 -16.11 2.58 -1.20
C SER A 139 -14.88 1.77 -0.77
N GLY A 140 -13.84 1.72 -1.61
CA GLY A 140 -12.58 1.10 -1.27
C GLY A 140 -12.62 -0.43 -1.27
N SER A 141 -11.93 -1.03 -0.32
CA SER A 141 -11.74 -2.48 -0.21
C SER A 141 -11.79 -2.99 1.23
N THR A 142 -11.95 -4.29 1.38
CA THR A 142 -11.92 -5.01 2.66
C THR A 142 -10.91 -6.17 2.60
N PRO A 143 -10.35 -6.64 3.73
CA PRO A 143 -9.50 -7.83 3.74
C PRO A 143 -10.19 -9.03 3.10
N SER A 144 -9.45 -9.79 2.30
CA SER A 144 -9.93 -11.06 1.75
C SER A 144 -9.90 -12.14 2.81
N ASN A 145 -10.99 -12.89 2.94
CA ASN A 145 -11.03 -14.06 3.80
C ASN A 145 -10.45 -15.27 3.05
N LEU A 146 -9.72 -16.10 3.78
CA LEU A 146 -9.32 -17.41 3.27
C LEU A 146 -10.43 -18.42 3.59
N PRO A 147 -10.93 -19.22 2.60
CA PRO A 147 -11.97 -20.20 2.87
C PRO A 147 -11.59 -21.15 4.03
N GLY A 148 -12.53 -21.39 4.93
CA GLY A 148 -12.31 -22.25 6.11
C GLY A 148 -11.57 -21.60 7.28
N ILE A 149 -11.20 -20.31 7.18
CA ILE A 149 -10.58 -19.55 8.28
C ILE A 149 -11.50 -18.43 8.74
N GLU A 150 -11.96 -18.52 9.97
CA GLU A 150 -12.78 -17.50 10.59
C GLU A 150 -11.89 -16.46 11.31
N ILE A 151 -11.97 -15.19 10.90
CA ILE A 151 -11.29 -14.06 11.53
C ILE A 151 -12.16 -13.57 12.69
N ASP A 152 -11.63 -13.60 13.92
CA ASP A 152 -12.30 -13.16 15.14
C ASP A 152 -11.73 -11.85 15.71
N GLU A 153 -10.74 -11.28 15.05
CA GLU A 153 -9.99 -10.07 15.43
C GLU A 153 -9.36 -10.13 16.85
N LYS A 154 -9.12 -11.35 17.34
CA LYS A 154 -8.50 -11.61 18.64
C LYS A 154 -7.33 -12.59 18.54
N THR A 155 -7.61 -13.81 18.09
CA THR A 155 -6.63 -14.89 17.90
C THR A 155 -6.25 -15.03 16.44
N VAL A 156 -7.25 -15.01 15.56
CA VAL A 156 -7.10 -14.94 14.10
C VAL A 156 -7.54 -13.54 13.68
N VAL A 157 -6.60 -12.76 13.21
CA VAL A 157 -6.82 -11.34 12.93
C VAL A 157 -6.60 -11.02 11.45
N SER A 158 -7.33 -10.04 10.97
CA SER A 158 -6.98 -9.33 9.75
C SER A 158 -5.89 -8.27 10.04
N SER A 159 -5.51 -7.48 9.04
CA SER A 159 -4.64 -6.31 9.26
C SER A 159 -5.23 -5.33 10.27
N THR A 160 -6.56 -5.22 10.33
CA THR A 160 -7.25 -4.33 11.28
C THR A 160 -6.98 -4.75 12.72
N GLY A 161 -7.24 -6.01 13.07
CA GLY A 161 -6.97 -6.52 14.43
C GLY A 161 -5.48 -6.56 14.76
N ALA A 162 -4.63 -6.87 13.77
CA ALA A 162 -3.18 -6.88 13.97
C ALA A 162 -2.61 -5.50 14.35
N LEU A 163 -3.21 -4.40 13.91
CA LEU A 163 -2.83 -3.05 14.31
C LEU A 163 -3.23 -2.68 15.75
N SER A 164 -4.09 -3.49 16.39
CA SER A 164 -4.70 -3.14 17.68
C SER A 164 -4.70 -4.32 18.68
N LEU A 165 -3.72 -5.22 18.58
CA LEU A 165 -3.58 -6.32 19.53
C LEU A 165 -3.41 -5.82 20.95
N ALA A 166 -4.09 -6.46 21.90
CA ALA A 166 -4.01 -6.09 23.33
C ALA A 166 -2.60 -6.27 23.92
N LYS A 167 -1.79 -7.14 23.35
CA LYS A 167 -0.40 -7.41 23.74
C LYS A 167 0.42 -7.89 22.54
N ILE A 168 1.73 -7.72 22.62
CA ILE A 168 2.67 -8.29 21.65
C ILE A 168 2.62 -9.83 21.78
N PRO A 169 2.28 -10.58 20.70
CA PRO A 169 2.26 -12.04 20.74
C PRO A 169 3.69 -12.60 20.83
N LYS A 170 3.90 -13.69 21.54
CA LYS A 170 5.22 -14.37 21.54
C LYS A 170 5.47 -15.08 20.23
N LYS A 171 4.43 -15.70 19.65
CA LYS A 171 4.48 -16.39 18.37
C LYS A 171 3.40 -15.84 17.45
N LEU A 172 3.83 -15.26 16.35
CA LEU A 172 2.94 -14.76 15.29
C LEU A 172 3.12 -15.59 14.03
N VAL A 173 2.04 -16.17 13.52
CA VAL A 173 2.02 -16.74 12.19
C VAL A 173 1.33 -15.75 11.24
N VAL A 174 1.99 -15.40 10.15
CA VAL A 174 1.47 -14.54 9.08
C VAL A 174 1.15 -15.41 7.88
N ILE A 175 -0.11 -15.41 7.44
CA ILE A 175 -0.56 -16.10 6.23
C ILE A 175 -0.56 -15.10 5.09
N GLY A 176 0.38 -15.24 4.15
CA GLY A 176 0.62 -14.35 3.02
C GLY A 176 1.86 -13.48 3.18
N ALA A 177 2.77 -13.57 2.20
CA ALA A 177 4.01 -12.80 2.12
C ALA A 177 3.88 -11.57 1.19
N GLY A 178 2.71 -10.97 1.13
CA GLY A 178 2.46 -9.68 0.49
C GLY A 178 2.88 -8.50 1.37
N VAL A 179 2.66 -7.27 0.87
CA VAL A 179 3.06 -6.01 1.53
C VAL A 179 2.61 -5.95 2.99
N ILE A 180 1.32 -6.15 3.25
CA ILE A 180 0.72 -6.04 4.59
C ILE A 180 1.31 -7.07 5.56
N GLY A 181 1.44 -8.32 5.09
CA GLY A 181 2.00 -9.41 5.93
C GLY A 181 3.45 -9.15 6.31
N LEU A 182 4.26 -8.65 5.40
CA LEU A 182 5.67 -8.37 5.66
C LEU A 182 5.88 -7.11 6.50
N GLU A 183 5.09 -6.06 6.28
CA GLU A 183 5.15 -4.85 7.11
C GLU A 183 4.79 -5.15 8.56
N LEU A 184 3.62 -5.75 8.81
CA LEU A 184 3.19 -6.07 10.17
C LEU A 184 4.02 -7.19 10.80
N GLY A 185 4.45 -8.18 10.01
CA GLY A 185 5.41 -9.19 10.45
C GLY A 185 6.73 -8.56 10.93
N SER A 186 7.25 -7.58 10.20
CA SER A 186 8.47 -6.83 10.59
C SER A 186 8.29 -6.02 11.86
N VAL A 187 7.13 -5.37 12.04
CA VAL A 187 6.80 -4.65 13.29
C VAL A 187 6.91 -5.60 14.47
N TYR A 188 6.18 -6.72 14.44
CA TYR A 188 6.14 -7.66 15.57
C TYR A 188 7.47 -8.38 15.77
N ALA A 189 8.23 -8.69 14.71
CA ALA A 189 9.57 -9.27 14.84
C ALA A 189 10.51 -8.32 15.62
N ARG A 190 10.52 -7.02 15.29
CA ARG A 190 11.31 -6.00 16.00
C ARG A 190 10.86 -5.82 17.45
N LEU A 191 9.59 -6.08 17.75
CA LEU A 191 9.03 -6.05 19.11
C LEU A 191 9.23 -7.36 19.87
N GLY A 192 10.00 -8.32 19.33
CA GLY A 192 10.40 -9.56 20.00
C GLY A 192 9.49 -10.77 19.76
N SER A 193 8.54 -10.70 18.83
CA SER A 193 7.76 -11.87 18.43
C SER A 193 8.58 -12.85 17.59
N ASP A 194 8.39 -14.15 17.81
CA ASP A 194 8.82 -15.19 16.86
C ASP A 194 7.84 -15.24 15.69
N VAL A 195 8.24 -14.65 14.55
CA VAL A 195 7.36 -14.49 13.38
C VAL A 195 7.67 -15.53 12.33
N THR A 196 6.64 -16.29 11.92
CA THR A 196 6.71 -17.22 10.79
C THR A 196 5.70 -16.81 9.72
N VAL A 197 6.19 -16.56 8.52
CA VAL A 197 5.38 -16.22 7.34
C VAL A 197 5.14 -17.50 6.54
N VAL A 198 3.87 -17.83 6.27
CA VAL A 198 3.45 -18.98 5.45
C VAL A 198 2.92 -18.42 4.14
N GLU A 199 3.54 -18.79 3.01
CA GLU A 199 3.24 -18.27 1.70
C GLU A 199 2.93 -19.39 0.70
N PHE A 200 1.84 -19.21 -0.04
CA PHE A 200 1.39 -20.17 -1.07
C PHE A 200 2.36 -20.20 -2.27
N LEU A 201 2.90 -19.08 -2.67
CA LEU A 201 3.86 -18.96 -3.76
C LEU A 201 5.28 -19.31 -3.32
N ASN A 202 6.18 -19.48 -4.29
CA ASN A 202 7.60 -19.74 -4.02
C ASN A 202 8.44 -18.46 -3.85
N ALA A 203 7.81 -17.28 -3.98
CA ALA A 203 8.44 -15.98 -3.82
C ALA A 203 7.54 -15.05 -3.00
N ILE A 204 8.14 -14.12 -2.27
CA ILE A 204 7.44 -13.05 -1.54
C ILE A 204 7.05 -11.93 -2.51
N THR A 205 6.11 -11.05 -2.10
CA THR A 205 5.74 -9.83 -2.86
C THR A 205 5.54 -10.08 -4.36
N PRO A 206 4.54 -10.90 -4.75
CA PRO A 206 4.29 -11.22 -6.15
C PRO A 206 4.06 -9.94 -6.98
N GLY A 207 4.59 -9.91 -8.20
CA GLY A 207 4.54 -8.74 -9.08
C GLY A 207 5.75 -7.80 -8.97
N MET A 208 6.60 -7.93 -7.96
CA MET A 208 7.87 -7.20 -7.89
C MET A 208 8.99 -7.88 -8.69
N ASP A 209 10.04 -7.12 -9.02
CA ASP A 209 11.23 -7.65 -9.68
C ASP A 209 11.84 -8.83 -8.89
N ALA A 210 12.22 -9.89 -9.59
CA ALA A 210 12.67 -11.14 -8.96
C ALA A 210 13.94 -10.98 -8.12
N GLU A 211 14.85 -10.09 -8.51
CA GLU A 211 16.07 -9.81 -7.76
C GLU A 211 15.77 -9.05 -6.47
N VAL A 212 14.81 -8.12 -6.53
CA VAL A 212 14.30 -7.43 -5.33
C VAL A 212 13.65 -8.43 -4.38
N GLN A 213 12.76 -9.30 -4.86
CA GLN A 213 12.11 -10.33 -4.03
C GLN A 213 13.13 -11.19 -3.28
N LYS A 214 14.15 -11.69 -4.01
CA LYS A 214 15.20 -12.54 -3.44
C LYS A 214 16.03 -11.81 -2.39
N THR A 215 16.41 -10.57 -2.69
CA THR A 215 17.22 -9.73 -1.78
C THR A 215 16.41 -9.38 -0.54
N PHE A 216 15.16 -8.98 -0.71
CA PHE A 216 14.26 -8.62 0.37
C PHE A 216 14.01 -9.80 1.32
N GLN A 217 13.70 -10.98 0.79
CA GLN A 217 13.53 -12.18 1.62
C GLN A 217 14.80 -12.50 2.43
N ARG A 218 15.98 -12.36 1.80
CA ARG A 218 17.26 -12.59 2.48
C ARG A 218 17.47 -11.61 3.63
N ILE A 219 17.13 -10.33 3.45
CA ILE A 219 17.25 -9.29 4.47
C ILE A 219 16.28 -9.56 5.62
N LEU A 220 15.00 -9.85 5.33
CA LEU A 220 14.01 -10.16 6.34
C LEU A 220 14.35 -11.42 7.15
N LYS A 221 14.95 -12.44 6.52
CA LYS A 221 15.49 -13.62 7.23
C LYS A 221 16.61 -13.24 8.20
N LYS A 222 17.52 -12.35 7.79
CA LYS A 222 18.56 -11.80 8.68
C LYS A 222 17.98 -11.05 9.88
N GLN A 223 16.82 -10.42 9.70
CA GLN A 223 16.07 -9.71 10.75
C GLN A 223 15.20 -10.65 11.62
N GLY A 224 15.30 -11.96 11.42
CA GLY A 224 14.66 -12.96 12.27
C GLY A 224 13.32 -13.51 11.77
N LEU A 225 12.78 -13.04 10.64
CA LEU A 225 11.57 -13.62 10.08
C LEU A 225 11.84 -15.00 9.49
N LYS A 226 10.96 -15.96 9.81
CA LYS A 226 10.97 -17.31 9.25
C LYS A 226 9.98 -17.39 8.09
N PHE A 227 10.33 -18.18 7.05
CA PHE A 227 9.48 -18.32 5.86
C PHE A 227 9.24 -19.79 5.55
N ILE A 228 7.97 -20.13 5.34
CA ILE A 228 7.51 -21.41 4.81
C ILE A 228 6.86 -21.08 3.46
N MET A 229 7.59 -21.38 2.38
CA MET A 229 7.20 -21.03 1.00
C MET A 229 6.58 -22.24 0.30
N GLY A 230 5.73 -22.01 -0.70
CA GLY A 230 5.04 -23.07 -1.44
C GLY A 230 4.08 -23.88 -0.54
N ALA A 231 3.46 -23.23 0.43
CA ALA A 231 2.62 -23.85 1.45
C ALA A 231 1.17 -23.38 1.35
N ALA A 232 0.26 -24.32 1.16
CA ALA A 232 -1.18 -24.08 1.14
C ALA A 232 -1.74 -24.21 2.56
N VAL A 233 -2.19 -23.11 3.16
CA VAL A 233 -2.88 -23.15 4.45
C VAL A 233 -4.29 -23.72 4.25
N SER A 234 -4.63 -24.79 4.99
CA SER A 234 -5.91 -25.49 4.90
C SER A 234 -6.89 -25.14 6.03
N GLY A 235 -6.42 -24.53 7.11
CA GLY A 235 -7.28 -24.12 8.22
C GLY A 235 -6.52 -23.65 9.44
N VAL A 236 -7.25 -23.03 10.36
CA VAL A 236 -6.74 -22.61 11.67
C VAL A 236 -7.65 -23.17 12.76
N GLU A 237 -7.08 -24.02 13.60
CA GLU A 237 -7.76 -24.54 14.79
C GLU A 237 -7.56 -23.57 15.96
N LYS A 238 -8.65 -22.99 16.48
CA LYS A 238 -8.61 -22.11 17.65
C LYS A 238 -8.63 -22.95 18.93
N LEU A 239 -7.66 -22.73 19.80
CA LEU A 239 -7.60 -23.28 21.15
C LEU A 239 -7.89 -22.17 22.17
N LYS A 240 -8.01 -22.49 23.47
CA LYS A 240 -8.34 -21.48 24.52
C LYS A 240 -7.45 -20.23 24.51
N THR A 241 -6.17 -20.38 24.24
CA THR A 241 -5.17 -19.27 24.32
C THR A 241 -4.19 -19.26 23.14
N LYS A 242 -4.36 -20.13 22.16
CA LYS A 242 -3.46 -20.33 21.02
C LYS A 242 -4.25 -20.73 19.80
N ALA A 243 -3.57 -20.74 18.66
CA ALA A 243 -4.08 -21.33 17.43
C ALA A 243 -3.06 -22.34 16.87
N LYS A 244 -3.54 -23.29 16.08
CA LYS A 244 -2.73 -24.16 15.23
C LYS A 244 -3.06 -23.88 13.79
N VAL A 245 -2.07 -23.50 13.01
CA VAL A 245 -2.19 -23.32 11.57
C VAL A 245 -1.82 -24.63 10.87
N ASN A 246 -2.77 -25.18 10.13
CA ASN A 246 -2.59 -26.38 9.33
C ASN A 246 -2.23 -25.99 7.91
N TYR A 247 -1.17 -26.57 7.34
CA TYR A 247 -0.75 -26.32 5.98
C TYR A 247 -0.17 -27.55 5.30
N THR A 248 -0.19 -27.55 3.98
CA THR A 248 0.39 -28.61 3.13
C THR A 248 1.49 -28.01 2.26
N LEU A 249 2.66 -28.62 2.22
CA LEU A 249 3.72 -28.25 1.31
C LEU A 249 3.39 -28.71 -0.11
N ARG A 250 3.30 -27.80 -1.06
CA ARG A 250 2.90 -28.08 -2.46
C ARG A 250 3.90 -28.94 -3.24
N LYS A 251 5.14 -29.06 -2.76
CA LYS A 251 6.21 -29.84 -3.42
C LYS A 251 6.05 -31.35 -3.25
N ASP A 252 5.43 -31.80 -2.15
CA ASP A 252 5.36 -33.22 -1.77
C ASP A 252 4.05 -33.60 -1.06
N ASP A 253 3.08 -32.68 -1.03
CA ASP A 253 1.78 -32.80 -0.39
C ASP A 253 1.83 -33.21 1.11
N SER A 254 2.97 -32.97 1.76
CA SER A 254 3.14 -33.27 3.18
C SER A 254 2.35 -32.29 4.05
N ALA A 255 1.56 -32.82 4.99
CA ALA A 255 0.79 -32.03 5.94
C ALA A 255 1.61 -31.66 7.17
N HIS A 256 1.49 -30.40 7.59
CA HIS A 256 2.23 -29.82 8.72
C HIS A 256 1.32 -28.96 9.58
N GLN A 257 1.78 -28.69 10.80
CA GLN A 257 1.13 -27.78 11.75
C GLN A 257 2.16 -26.84 12.39
N ILE A 258 1.72 -25.62 12.71
CA ILE A 258 2.52 -24.64 13.47
C ILE A 258 1.65 -23.97 14.52
N ASP A 259 2.15 -23.90 15.77
CA ASP A 259 1.47 -23.23 16.88
C ASP A 259 1.72 -21.73 16.83
N ALA A 260 0.69 -20.94 17.11
CA ALA A 260 0.72 -19.48 17.19
C ALA A 260 -0.06 -18.97 18.41
N ASP A 261 0.35 -17.83 18.97
CA ASP A 261 -0.47 -17.08 19.90
C ASP A 261 -1.50 -16.21 19.15
N THR A 262 -1.08 -15.73 17.97
CA THR A 262 -1.91 -14.94 17.04
C THR A 262 -1.59 -15.33 15.60
N VAL A 263 -2.62 -15.37 14.78
CA VAL A 263 -2.51 -15.61 13.32
C VAL A 263 -2.99 -14.37 12.58
N LEU A 264 -2.13 -13.79 11.75
CA LEU A 264 -2.48 -12.70 10.85
C LEU A 264 -2.83 -13.27 9.47
N VAL A 265 -4.04 -13.04 9.00
CA VAL A 265 -4.46 -13.35 7.62
C VAL A 265 -4.23 -12.12 6.75
N ALA A 266 -3.26 -12.19 5.84
CA ALA A 266 -2.83 -11.10 4.96
C ALA A 266 -2.75 -11.56 3.49
N THR A 267 -3.78 -12.28 3.04
CA THR A 267 -3.84 -12.92 1.72
C THR A 267 -4.39 -12.04 0.61
N GLY A 268 -4.56 -10.75 0.88
CA GLY A 268 -5.02 -9.75 -0.08
C GLY A 268 -6.25 -8.99 0.37
N ARG A 269 -6.82 -8.24 -0.55
CA ARG A 269 -8.01 -7.40 -0.34
C ARG A 269 -9.00 -7.63 -1.49
N LYS A 270 -10.27 -7.37 -1.26
CA LYS A 270 -11.33 -7.40 -2.28
C LYS A 270 -12.09 -6.07 -2.28
N PRO A 271 -12.64 -5.64 -3.43
CA PRO A 271 -13.49 -4.46 -3.50
C PRO A 271 -14.64 -4.52 -2.48
N PHE A 272 -15.00 -3.38 -1.91
CA PHE A 272 -16.14 -3.26 -1.02
C PHE A 272 -17.33 -2.68 -1.77
N THR A 273 -18.18 -3.57 -2.28
CA THR A 273 -19.36 -3.23 -3.11
C THR A 273 -20.67 -3.64 -2.46
N ASP A 274 -20.60 -4.33 -1.32
CA ASP A 274 -21.77 -4.81 -0.59
C ASP A 274 -22.63 -3.65 -0.07
N GLY A 275 -23.96 -3.77 -0.21
CA GLY A 275 -24.93 -2.80 0.32
C GLY A 275 -25.08 -1.51 -0.49
N LEU A 276 -24.36 -1.35 -1.59
CA LEU A 276 -24.43 -0.15 -2.44
C LEU A 276 -25.66 -0.13 -3.37
N GLY A 277 -26.32 -1.28 -3.61
CA GLY A 277 -27.47 -1.37 -4.55
C GLY A 277 -27.05 -1.53 -6.02
N LEU A 278 -25.80 -1.92 -6.30
CA LEU A 278 -25.25 -1.92 -7.66
C LEU A 278 -25.96 -2.90 -8.60
N ALA A 279 -26.36 -4.07 -8.10
CA ALA A 279 -27.06 -5.09 -8.90
C ALA A 279 -28.44 -4.62 -9.34
N ASP A 280 -29.18 -3.94 -8.45
CA ASP A 280 -30.53 -3.42 -8.74
C ASP A 280 -30.49 -2.29 -9.78
N LEU A 281 -29.39 -1.55 -9.83
CA LEU A 281 -29.12 -0.51 -10.83
C LEU A 281 -28.61 -1.08 -12.16
N GLY A 282 -28.20 -2.36 -12.22
CA GLY A 282 -27.56 -2.94 -13.39
C GLY A 282 -26.14 -2.43 -13.63
N ILE A 283 -25.44 -1.97 -12.60
CA ILE A 283 -24.03 -1.59 -12.70
C ILE A 283 -23.18 -2.85 -12.92
N GLU A 284 -22.35 -2.82 -13.95
CA GLU A 284 -21.51 -3.95 -14.33
C GLU A 284 -20.34 -4.15 -13.35
N ILE A 285 -20.19 -5.40 -12.89
CA ILE A 285 -19.13 -5.84 -11.98
C ILE A 285 -18.32 -6.96 -12.65
N SER A 286 -16.99 -6.96 -12.46
CA SER A 286 -16.11 -8.02 -12.94
C SER A 286 -16.25 -9.29 -12.07
N GLU A 287 -15.71 -10.43 -12.56
CA GLU A 287 -15.65 -11.68 -11.78
C GLU A 287 -14.88 -11.53 -10.44
N ARG A 288 -14.01 -10.54 -10.33
CA ARG A 288 -13.26 -10.20 -9.13
C ARG A 288 -14.00 -9.24 -8.18
N GLY A 289 -15.24 -8.86 -8.52
CA GLY A 289 -16.08 -7.97 -7.73
C GLY A 289 -15.77 -6.47 -7.94
N GLN A 290 -14.97 -6.11 -8.93
CA GLN A 290 -14.62 -4.72 -9.27
C GLN A 290 -15.71 -4.09 -10.12
N ILE A 291 -16.05 -2.83 -9.87
CA ILE A 291 -16.95 -2.04 -10.68
C ILE A 291 -16.24 -1.73 -12.02
N LYS A 292 -16.90 -2.04 -13.14
CA LYS A 292 -16.37 -1.71 -14.47
C LYS A 292 -16.61 -0.24 -14.77
N THR A 293 -15.59 0.44 -15.28
CA THR A 293 -15.61 1.83 -15.71
C THR A 293 -14.99 1.99 -17.09
N ASP A 294 -15.34 3.07 -17.74
CA ASP A 294 -14.63 3.53 -18.92
C ASP A 294 -13.33 4.28 -18.58
N SER A 295 -12.65 4.84 -19.59
CA SER A 295 -11.43 5.63 -19.43
C SER A 295 -11.62 6.96 -18.67
N HIS A 296 -12.86 7.33 -18.37
CA HIS A 296 -13.24 8.52 -17.63
C HIS A 296 -13.83 8.18 -16.25
N TRP A 297 -13.59 6.98 -15.76
CA TRP A 297 -14.11 6.43 -14.50
C TRP A 297 -15.63 6.37 -14.41
N GLN A 298 -16.39 6.55 -15.50
CA GLN A 298 -17.83 6.43 -15.53
C GLN A 298 -18.24 4.96 -15.66
N THR A 299 -19.24 4.55 -14.91
CA THR A 299 -19.85 3.22 -15.04
C THR A 299 -20.72 3.16 -16.28
N ASN A 300 -21.33 1.99 -16.57
CA ASN A 300 -22.35 1.86 -17.61
C ASN A 300 -23.64 2.66 -17.34
N ILE A 301 -23.77 3.28 -16.15
CA ILE A 301 -24.89 4.15 -15.78
C ILE A 301 -24.41 5.61 -15.79
N SER A 302 -25.03 6.44 -16.64
CA SER A 302 -24.67 7.87 -16.75
C SER A 302 -24.78 8.61 -15.42
N GLY A 303 -23.76 9.43 -15.11
CA GLY A 303 -23.68 10.20 -13.86
C GLY A 303 -23.24 9.38 -12.64
N ILE A 304 -22.87 8.10 -12.81
CA ILE A 304 -22.29 7.29 -11.75
C ILE A 304 -20.85 6.91 -12.13
N TYR A 305 -19.91 7.29 -11.28
CA TYR A 305 -18.46 7.07 -11.40
C TYR A 305 -17.98 6.14 -10.30
N ALA A 306 -16.85 5.45 -10.52
CA ALA A 306 -16.20 4.65 -9.49
C ALA A 306 -14.68 4.80 -9.57
N ILE A 307 -14.00 4.81 -8.41
CA ILE A 307 -12.57 5.05 -8.27
C ILE A 307 -11.93 4.18 -7.18
N GLY A 308 -10.62 4.12 -7.19
CA GLY A 308 -9.80 3.50 -6.14
C GLY A 308 -9.89 1.98 -6.14
N ASP A 309 -9.91 1.40 -4.93
CA ASP A 309 -9.90 -0.07 -4.76
C ASP A 309 -11.21 -0.74 -5.24
N ALA A 310 -12.25 0.04 -5.51
CA ALA A 310 -13.53 -0.46 -6.00
C ALA A 310 -13.50 -0.84 -7.49
N ILE A 311 -12.52 -0.34 -8.25
CA ILE A 311 -12.34 -0.60 -9.69
C ILE A 311 -11.06 -1.40 -9.95
N ASP A 312 -10.76 -1.68 -11.22
CA ASP A 312 -9.56 -2.41 -11.62
C ASP A 312 -8.26 -1.63 -11.33
N GLY A 313 -7.16 -2.38 -11.24
CA GLY A 313 -5.82 -1.87 -10.97
C GLY A 313 -5.32 -2.13 -9.54
N PRO A 314 -4.13 -1.62 -9.20
CA PRO A 314 -3.53 -1.81 -7.89
C PRO A 314 -4.31 -1.07 -6.79
N MET A 315 -4.52 -1.73 -5.66
CA MET A 315 -5.22 -1.16 -4.49
C MET A 315 -4.26 -0.27 -3.69
N LEU A 316 -4.02 0.95 -4.20
CA LEU A 316 -3.07 1.94 -3.67
C LEU A 316 -3.79 3.27 -3.40
N ALA A 317 -3.47 3.88 -2.26
CA ALA A 317 -4.09 5.13 -1.84
C ALA A 317 -3.86 6.28 -2.84
N HIS A 318 -2.62 6.45 -3.30
CA HIS A 318 -2.24 7.50 -4.26
C HIS A 318 -2.86 7.29 -5.66
N LYS A 319 -3.01 6.03 -6.13
CA LYS A 319 -3.81 5.76 -7.35
C LYS A 319 -5.25 6.26 -7.17
N ALA A 320 -5.86 5.95 -6.03
CA ALA A 320 -7.23 6.39 -5.76
C ALA A 320 -7.34 7.91 -5.64
N GLU A 321 -6.34 8.60 -5.08
CA GLU A 321 -6.26 10.06 -4.99
C GLU A 321 -6.21 10.70 -6.39
N ASP A 322 -5.33 10.21 -7.27
CA ASP A 322 -5.20 10.69 -8.63
C ASP A 322 -6.47 10.43 -9.46
N GLU A 323 -7.06 9.24 -9.35
CA GLU A 323 -8.36 8.95 -9.95
C GLU A 323 -9.47 9.85 -9.42
N GLY A 324 -9.45 10.16 -8.11
CA GLY A 324 -10.39 11.08 -7.47
C GLY A 324 -10.29 12.51 -8.02
N MET A 325 -9.08 13.01 -8.20
CA MET A 325 -8.85 14.31 -8.85
C MET A 325 -9.34 14.32 -10.29
N ALA A 326 -8.94 13.30 -11.06
CA ALA A 326 -9.26 13.21 -12.48
C ALA A 326 -10.77 13.05 -12.73
N ALA A 327 -11.45 12.19 -11.96
CA ALA A 327 -12.91 12.04 -12.04
C ALA A 327 -13.65 13.34 -11.70
N ALA A 328 -13.21 14.08 -10.67
CA ALA A 328 -13.76 15.39 -10.34
C ALA A 328 -13.58 16.41 -11.48
N GLU A 329 -12.44 16.40 -12.16
CA GLU A 329 -12.17 17.25 -13.32
C GLU A 329 -13.06 16.90 -14.52
N VAL A 330 -13.24 15.60 -14.81
CA VAL A 330 -14.18 15.13 -15.86
C VAL A 330 -15.60 15.58 -15.56
N ILE A 331 -16.07 15.42 -14.33
CA ILE A 331 -17.43 15.87 -13.91
C ILE A 331 -17.58 17.38 -14.08
N ALA A 332 -16.52 18.16 -13.86
CA ALA A 332 -16.49 19.61 -14.07
C ALA A 332 -16.28 20.04 -15.55
N GLY A 333 -16.30 19.10 -16.51
CA GLY A 333 -16.11 19.36 -17.93
C GLY A 333 -14.66 19.67 -18.33
N LYS A 334 -13.68 19.26 -17.52
CA LYS A 334 -12.24 19.37 -17.80
C LYS A 334 -11.67 18.03 -18.27
N HIS A 335 -10.39 18.04 -18.62
CA HIS A 335 -9.65 16.83 -18.97
C HIS A 335 -9.04 16.22 -17.70
N GLY A 336 -9.51 15.05 -17.30
CA GLY A 336 -8.90 14.25 -16.25
C GLY A 336 -7.79 13.35 -16.82
N HIS A 337 -6.70 13.19 -16.09
CA HIS A 337 -5.56 12.37 -16.53
C HIS A 337 -4.96 11.56 -15.37
N VAL A 338 -4.70 10.28 -15.60
CA VAL A 338 -3.91 9.40 -14.73
C VAL A 338 -3.01 8.56 -15.62
N ASN A 339 -1.72 8.59 -15.35
CA ASN A 339 -0.75 7.72 -16.03
C ASN A 339 -0.54 6.43 -15.22
N TYR A 340 -1.25 5.38 -15.60
CA TYR A 340 -1.19 4.09 -14.91
C TYR A 340 0.17 3.38 -15.03
N ASP A 341 0.99 3.72 -16.02
CA ASP A 341 2.33 3.15 -16.21
C ASP A 341 3.35 3.71 -15.21
N VAL A 342 3.03 4.81 -14.51
CA VAL A 342 3.93 5.52 -13.60
C VAL A 342 3.42 5.54 -12.16
N ILE A 343 2.56 4.61 -11.78
CA ILE A 343 2.10 4.48 -10.40
C ILE A 343 3.13 3.69 -9.58
N PRO A 344 3.78 4.29 -8.55
CA PRO A 344 4.78 3.59 -7.77
C PRO A 344 4.14 2.64 -6.75
N GLY A 345 4.77 1.48 -6.53
CA GLY A 345 4.49 0.61 -5.39
C GLY A 345 5.54 0.79 -4.30
N VAL A 346 5.14 0.85 -3.03
CA VAL A 346 6.07 1.01 -1.90
C VAL A 346 5.73 0.05 -0.77
N ILE A 347 6.77 -0.57 -0.17
CA ILE A 347 6.72 -1.34 1.07
C ILE A 347 7.59 -0.64 2.10
N TYR A 348 7.00 -0.27 3.22
CA TYR A 348 7.62 0.59 4.25
C TYR A 348 8.34 -0.21 5.35
N THR A 349 8.90 -1.36 5.01
CA THR A 349 9.80 -2.09 5.90
C THR A 349 11.12 -1.34 6.07
N HIS A 350 12.08 -1.92 6.76
CA HIS A 350 13.45 -1.42 6.77
C HIS A 350 14.40 -2.56 6.38
N PRO A 351 15.13 -2.42 5.22
CA PRO A 351 15.02 -1.35 4.24
C PRO A 351 13.63 -1.29 3.58
N GLU A 352 13.28 -0.13 3.03
CA GLU A 352 12.10 0.03 2.20
C GLU A 352 12.28 -0.64 0.83
N VAL A 353 11.16 -0.97 0.19
CA VAL A 353 11.16 -1.46 -1.19
C VAL A 353 10.23 -0.59 -2.01
N ALA A 354 10.68 -0.13 -3.18
CA ALA A 354 9.86 0.65 -4.09
C ALA A 354 10.05 0.19 -5.54
N ASN A 355 9.01 0.35 -6.34
CA ASN A 355 9.07 0.08 -7.77
C ASN A 355 8.14 1.01 -8.55
N VAL A 356 8.46 1.24 -9.83
CA VAL A 356 7.61 1.90 -10.81
C VAL A 356 7.86 1.28 -12.18
N GLY A 357 6.85 1.26 -13.05
CA GLY A 357 6.95 0.73 -14.40
C GLY A 357 7.11 -0.78 -14.46
N GLN A 358 7.78 -1.26 -15.49
CA GLN A 358 7.88 -2.68 -15.83
C GLN A 358 9.03 -3.40 -15.12
N THR A 359 8.84 -4.69 -14.85
CA THR A 359 9.88 -5.59 -14.35
C THR A 359 10.66 -6.23 -15.51
N GLU A 360 11.86 -6.75 -15.23
CA GLU A 360 12.60 -7.53 -16.24
C GLU A 360 11.80 -8.73 -16.77
N ALA A 361 10.99 -9.37 -15.93
CA ALA A 361 10.18 -10.51 -16.33
C ALA A 361 9.13 -10.11 -17.37
N GLN A 362 8.45 -8.98 -17.15
CA GLN A 362 7.47 -8.44 -18.11
C GLN A 362 8.11 -8.04 -19.44
N LEU A 363 9.26 -7.34 -19.39
CA LEU A 363 9.99 -6.96 -20.61
C LEU A 363 10.46 -8.17 -21.40
N LYS A 364 10.94 -9.23 -20.75
CA LYS A 364 11.33 -10.50 -21.40
C LYS A 364 10.13 -11.21 -22.02
N GLU A 365 8.98 -11.25 -21.33
CA GLU A 365 7.75 -11.86 -21.85
C GLU A 365 7.24 -11.13 -23.08
N GLN A 366 7.36 -9.80 -23.10
CA GLN A 366 6.99 -8.96 -24.25
C GLN A 366 8.02 -9.01 -25.40
N GLY A 367 9.19 -9.62 -25.20
CA GLY A 367 10.29 -9.61 -26.17
C GLY A 367 10.91 -8.22 -26.36
N HIS A 368 10.73 -7.31 -25.38
CA HIS A 368 11.24 -5.95 -25.45
C HIS A 368 12.73 -5.92 -25.12
N ALA A 369 13.54 -5.30 -25.99
CA ALA A 369 14.98 -5.16 -25.77
C ALA A 369 15.25 -4.01 -24.78
N TYR A 370 15.98 -4.29 -23.70
CA TYR A 370 16.25 -3.33 -22.64
C TYR A 370 17.70 -3.41 -22.14
N LYS A 371 18.14 -2.34 -21.48
CA LYS A 371 19.39 -2.25 -20.71
C LYS A 371 19.04 -2.31 -19.21
N VAL A 372 19.99 -2.78 -18.42
CA VAL A 372 19.89 -2.84 -16.96
C VAL A 372 21.02 -2.05 -16.34
N GLY A 373 20.69 -1.00 -15.60
CA GLY A 373 21.63 -0.31 -14.72
C GLY A 373 21.35 -0.67 -13.26
N LYS A 374 22.43 -0.94 -12.51
CA LYS A 374 22.30 -1.31 -11.10
C LYS A 374 23.41 -0.72 -10.26
N PHE A 375 23.06 -0.21 -9.07
CA PHE A 375 24.03 0.29 -8.11
C PHE A 375 23.68 -0.13 -6.68
N SER A 376 24.65 -0.62 -5.92
CA SER A 376 24.48 -1.04 -4.54
C SER A 376 24.62 0.13 -3.57
N PHE A 377 23.77 0.22 -2.54
CA PHE A 377 23.93 1.17 -1.46
C PHE A 377 25.23 0.99 -0.65
N MET A 378 25.88 -0.17 -0.75
CA MET A 378 27.24 -0.36 -0.23
C MET A 378 28.28 0.60 -0.84
N GLY A 379 28.05 1.08 -2.08
CA GLY A 379 28.87 2.11 -2.74
C GLY A 379 28.51 3.54 -2.34
N ASN A 380 27.36 3.77 -1.71
CA ASN A 380 26.85 5.10 -1.40
C ASN A 380 27.38 5.62 -0.06
N GLY A 381 28.03 6.80 -0.05
CA GLY A 381 28.63 7.41 1.14
C GLY A 381 27.62 7.72 2.25
N ARG A 382 26.43 8.23 1.91
CA ARG A 382 25.37 8.53 2.88
C ARG A 382 24.83 7.25 3.53
N ALA A 383 24.66 6.19 2.73
CA ALA A 383 24.21 4.90 3.23
C ALA A 383 25.20 4.28 4.21
N LYS A 384 26.50 4.38 3.93
CA LYS A 384 27.56 3.95 4.86
C LYS A 384 27.52 4.70 6.19
N ALA A 385 27.37 6.04 6.13
CA ALA A 385 27.29 6.86 7.33
C ALA A 385 26.08 6.53 8.22
N ASN A 386 24.99 6.05 7.62
CA ASN A 386 23.72 5.75 8.30
C ASN A 386 23.50 4.24 8.55
N PHE A 387 24.51 3.39 8.40
CA PHE A 387 24.39 1.92 8.52
C PHE A 387 23.31 1.31 7.62
N ALA A 388 23.00 1.94 6.49
CA ALA A 388 21.91 1.60 5.58
C ALA A 388 22.40 1.07 4.22
N GLY A 389 23.52 0.33 4.21
CA GLY A 389 24.15 -0.17 2.99
C GLY A 389 23.47 -1.39 2.36
N ASP A 390 22.50 -2.00 3.00
CA ASP A 390 21.77 -3.14 2.43
C ASP A 390 20.86 -2.69 1.29
N GLY A 391 20.98 -3.36 0.13
CA GLY A 391 20.11 -3.13 -1.02
C GLY A 391 20.78 -2.46 -2.22
N PHE A 392 19.94 -2.04 -3.16
CA PHE A 392 20.37 -1.46 -4.44
C PHE A 392 19.26 -0.65 -5.12
N VAL A 393 19.65 0.15 -6.10
CA VAL A 393 18.80 0.73 -7.13
C VAL A 393 19.02 -0.05 -8.42
N LYS A 394 17.93 -0.43 -9.11
CA LYS A 394 17.93 -1.08 -10.42
C LYS A 394 17.03 -0.29 -11.36
N LEU A 395 17.59 0.12 -12.49
CA LEU A 395 16.91 0.87 -13.54
C LEU A 395 16.84 0.01 -14.81
N LEU A 396 15.72 0.05 -15.50
CA LEU A 396 15.49 -0.60 -16.79
C LEU A 396 15.24 0.48 -17.83
N ALA A 397 16.02 0.49 -18.92
CA ALA A 397 15.89 1.44 -20.00
C ALA A 397 15.74 0.72 -21.34
N ASP A 398 14.98 1.32 -22.25
CA ASP A 398 14.83 0.81 -23.63
C ASP A 398 16.18 0.77 -24.33
N ALA A 399 16.47 -0.35 -25.03
CA ALA A 399 17.77 -0.55 -25.65
C ALA A 399 18.08 0.42 -26.82
N GLN A 400 17.06 0.96 -27.47
CA GLN A 400 17.18 1.82 -28.65
C GLN A 400 17.01 3.30 -28.33
N THR A 401 16.01 3.64 -27.54
CA THR A 401 15.62 5.02 -27.24
C THR A 401 16.18 5.52 -25.92
N ASP A 402 16.70 4.64 -25.08
CA ASP A 402 17.18 4.88 -23.72
C ASP A 402 16.08 5.36 -22.74
N ARG A 403 14.79 5.37 -23.15
CA ARG A 403 13.69 5.77 -22.26
C ARG A 403 13.63 4.85 -21.05
N ILE A 404 13.36 5.40 -19.89
CA ILE A 404 13.19 4.64 -18.67
C ILE A 404 11.89 3.83 -18.75
N LEU A 405 11.99 2.51 -18.58
CA LEU A 405 10.87 1.55 -18.66
C LEU A 405 10.42 1.10 -17.27
N GLY A 406 11.28 1.17 -16.29
CA GLY A 406 10.97 0.81 -14.92
C GLY A 406 12.14 0.93 -13.98
N ALA A 407 11.84 0.99 -12.69
CA ALA A 407 12.83 1.04 -11.63
C ALA A 407 12.40 0.25 -10.41
N HIS A 408 13.38 -0.33 -9.72
CA HIS A 408 13.19 -1.18 -8.57
C HIS A 408 14.25 -0.85 -7.53
N ILE A 409 13.83 -0.41 -6.36
CA ILE A 409 14.71 0.02 -5.28
C ILE A 409 14.45 -0.85 -4.05
N ILE A 410 15.51 -1.33 -3.42
CA ILE A 410 15.47 -1.84 -2.07
C ILE A 410 16.58 -1.14 -1.30
N GLY A 411 16.23 -0.33 -0.29
CA GLY A 411 17.22 0.48 0.41
C GLY A 411 16.60 1.54 1.31
N PRO A 412 17.43 2.45 1.84
CA PRO A 412 16.97 3.56 2.65
C PRO A 412 16.12 4.54 1.83
N SER A 413 15.00 5.00 2.39
CA SER A 413 14.12 6.00 1.74
C SER A 413 13.70 5.64 0.31
N ALA A 414 13.53 4.34 0.02
CA ALA A 414 13.16 3.90 -1.33
C ALA A 414 11.83 4.48 -1.77
N GLY A 415 10.88 4.67 -0.83
CA GLY A 415 9.60 5.31 -1.07
C GLY A 415 9.70 6.78 -1.49
N ASP A 416 10.73 7.51 -1.03
CA ASP A 416 10.99 8.88 -1.48
C ASP A 416 11.80 8.90 -2.78
N LEU A 417 12.82 8.06 -2.88
CA LEU A 417 13.73 7.99 -4.05
C LEU A 417 13.02 7.60 -5.35
N ILE A 418 12.00 6.76 -5.27
CA ILE A 418 11.29 6.31 -6.48
C ILE A 418 10.62 7.47 -7.23
N HIS A 419 10.29 8.58 -6.54
CA HIS A 419 9.53 9.68 -7.14
C HIS A 419 10.34 10.50 -8.15
N GLU A 420 11.67 10.62 -8.00
CA GLU A 420 12.47 11.27 -9.05
C GLU A 420 12.42 10.46 -10.37
N ILE A 421 12.34 9.13 -10.26
CA ILE A 421 12.19 8.25 -11.42
C ILE A 421 10.76 8.34 -11.98
N CYS A 422 9.74 8.40 -11.12
CA CYS A 422 8.37 8.63 -11.57
C CYS A 422 8.25 9.94 -12.37
N VAL A 423 8.83 11.04 -11.88
CA VAL A 423 8.86 12.32 -12.60
C VAL A 423 9.61 12.19 -13.93
N ALA A 424 10.77 11.54 -13.95
CA ALA A 424 11.51 11.28 -15.17
C ALA A 424 10.70 10.47 -16.19
N MET A 425 10.02 9.41 -15.75
CA MET A 425 9.16 8.58 -16.61
C MET A 425 7.95 9.33 -17.12
N GLU A 426 7.29 10.15 -16.28
CA GLU A 426 6.12 10.97 -16.68
C GLU A 426 6.46 11.91 -17.81
N PHE A 427 7.64 12.52 -17.78
CA PHE A 427 8.15 13.41 -18.85
C PHE A 427 8.87 12.67 -19.98
N GLY A 428 8.95 11.33 -19.94
CA GLY A 428 9.55 10.50 -20.99
C GLY A 428 11.06 10.62 -21.10
N ALA A 429 11.75 10.90 -19.99
CA ALA A 429 13.19 11.02 -19.93
C ALA A 429 13.92 9.70 -20.24
N SER A 430 15.17 9.83 -20.69
CA SER A 430 16.11 8.73 -20.87
C SER A 430 16.89 8.43 -19.58
N ALA A 431 17.56 7.28 -19.52
CA ALA A 431 18.50 6.99 -18.44
C ALA A 431 19.68 7.98 -18.46
N GLU A 432 20.12 8.42 -19.64
CA GLU A 432 21.16 9.43 -19.79
C GLU A 432 20.77 10.78 -19.18
N ASP A 433 19.53 11.24 -19.37
CA ASP A 433 19.03 12.48 -18.74
C ASP A 433 19.17 12.44 -17.22
N LEU A 434 18.81 11.30 -16.62
CA LEU A 434 18.92 11.08 -15.18
C LEU A 434 20.39 11.01 -14.72
N ALA A 435 21.27 10.33 -15.49
CA ALA A 435 22.70 10.23 -15.25
C ALA A 435 23.43 11.57 -15.31
N LEU A 436 23.03 12.46 -16.24
CA LEU A 436 23.62 13.78 -16.41
C LEU A 436 23.07 14.82 -15.43
N THR A 437 21.93 14.57 -14.80
CA THR A 437 21.37 15.43 -13.78
C THR A 437 22.28 15.52 -12.56
N CYS A 438 22.59 16.73 -12.09
CA CYS A 438 23.43 16.92 -10.91
C CYS A 438 22.67 16.51 -9.64
N HIS A 439 23.24 15.54 -8.90
CA HIS A 439 22.72 15.10 -7.60
C HIS A 439 23.55 15.68 -6.47
N ALA A 440 22.88 16.09 -5.40
CA ALA A 440 23.56 16.65 -4.23
C ALA A 440 24.39 15.57 -3.50
N HIS A 441 25.58 15.94 -3.03
CA HIS A 441 26.46 15.06 -2.25
C HIS A 441 26.55 15.51 -0.78
N PRO A 442 26.45 14.60 0.22
CA PRO A 442 26.11 13.18 0.09
C PRO A 442 24.59 12.95 0.23
N THR A 443 23.99 12.18 -0.66
CA THR A 443 22.57 11.81 -0.64
C THR A 443 22.37 10.36 -1.05
N TYR A 444 21.18 9.79 -0.75
CA TYR A 444 20.79 8.48 -1.27
C TYR A 444 20.47 8.53 -2.78
N SER A 445 20.00 9.69 -3.29
CA SER A 445 19.69 9.89 -4.72
C SER A 445 20.89 9.68 -5.65
N GLU A 446 22.13 9.84 -5.14
CA GLU A 446 23.32 9.48 -5.92
C GLU A 446 23.31 8.00 -6.36
N ALA A 447 22.65 7.11 -5.61
CA ALA A 447 22.51 5.72 -6.01
C ALA A 447 21.59 5.56 -7.24
N VAL A 448 20.60 6.44 -7.42
CA VAL A 448 19.75 6.48 -8.61
C VAL A 448 20.57 6.94 -9.82
N ARG A 449 21.35 8.01 -9.66
CA ARG A 449 22.26 8.50 -10.69
C ARG A 449 23.27 7.42 -11.13
N GLU A 450 23.88 6.73 -10.18
CA GLU A 450 24.85 5.66 -10.45
C GLU A 450 24.19 4.47 -11.19
N ALA A 451 22.95 4.13 -10.84
CA ALA A 451 22.19 3.12 -11.57
C ALA A 451 21.87 3.59 -13.00
N ALA A 452 21.58 4.87 -13.20
CA ALA A 452 21.35 5.44 -14.53
C ALA A 452 22.64 5.43 -15.38
N LEU A 453 23.79 5.82 -14.80
CA LEU A 453 25.11 5.68 -15.45
C LEU A 453 25.40 4.23 -15.84
N ALA A 454 25.02 3.27 -15.02
CA ALA A 454 25.21 1.84 -15.29
C ALA A 454 24.35 1.31 -16.45
N CYS A 455 23.32 2.03 -16.91
CA CYS A 455 22.62 1.72 -18.17
C CYS A 455 23.46 2.07 -19.42
N GLY A 456 24.47 2.94 -19.29
CA GLY A 456 25.42 3.35 -20.33
C GLY A 456 26.81 2.78 -20.12
N ASP A 457 27.78 3.67 -19.85
CA ASP A 457 29.22 3.35 -19.79
C ASP A 457 29.64 2.69 -18.47
N GLY A 458 28.77 2.64 -17.47
CA GLY A 458 29.00 2.05 -16.16
C GLY A 458 28.93 3.05 -15.00
N ALA A 459 28.64 2.53 -13.81
CA ALA A 459 28.64 3.33 -12.59
C ALA A 459 30.09 3.75 -12.23
N ILE A 460 30.22 4.96 -11.64
CA ILE A 460 31.54 5.52 -11.28
C ILE A 460 32.07 4.89 -9.97
N HIS A 461 31.18 4.65 -9.01
CA HIS A 461 31.55 4.22 -7.65
C HIS A 461 31.23 2.73 -7.37
N ALA A 462 31.06 1.90 -8.43
CA ALA A 462 30.76 0.46 -8.32
C ALA A 462 32.02 -0.40 -8.18
#